data_c111414baee3384ce25eb740b7b260b5
#
_entry.id   c111414baee3384ce25eb740b7b260b5
#
_cell.length_a   1.000
_cell.length_b   1.000
_cell.length_c   1.000
_cell.angle_alpha   90.00
_cell.angle_beta   90.00
_cell.angle_gamma   90.00
#
_symmetry.space_group_name_H-M   'P 1'
#
loop_
_entity.id
_entity.type
_entity.pdbx_description
1 polymer ?
#
loop_
_entity_poly.entity_id
_entity_poly.type
_entity_poly.pdbx_seq_one_letter_code
_entity_poly.pdbx_strand_id
1 'polypeptide(L)'
;CQEKKPEKTVEETGCEIAVIAEGSGEADISVTEATWKSVKAFADEHELAAGKYEPEEASEEAYLKSIQQAVDDGAGFIVLPGRSFETTAYKAQTSYEDTDFLLIYGVPHDEKNNYATGANTVSVVFAEEEAGYLAGYAAVKDGYTKLGFVGGKEIPEIKRFGYGFVQGAASAAEETGAKVELAYKYAGTFEESDEVKELAAGLYKDGTEVIFACGGLIGNSVVKAAEEAGGKVIGADVDQSGLSDTVITSAEKGIDSAVTTVLKSYVNETFVGGTAFN
;
A
#
# COMPACT_ATOMS: atom_id res chain seq x y z
N CYS A 1 -15.04 -30.81 -29.12
CA CYS A 1 -15.07 -29.37 -29.40
C CYS A 1 -15.79 -28.74 -28.20
N GLN A 2 -15.08 -28.14 -27.28
CA GLN A 2 -15.66 -27.29 -26.25
C GLN A 2 -15.69 -25.88 -26.85
N GLU A 3 -16.89 -25.33 -27.02
CA GLU A 3 -17.08 -23.93 -27.37
C GLU A 3 -16.58 -23.05 -26.24
N LYS A 4 -15.57 -22.21 -26.53
CA LYS A 4 -15.18 -21.11 -25.67
C LYS A 4 -16.37 -20.12 -25.60
N LYS A 5 -16.91 -19.88 -24.40
CA LYS A 5 -17.77 -18.73 -24.15
C LYS A 5 -17.01 -17.46 -24.58
N PRO A 6 -17.66 -16.52 -25.28
CA PRO A 6 -17.02 -15.25 -25.62
C PRO A 6 -16.70 -14.48 -24.32
N GLU A 7 -15.48 -13.93 -24.24
CA GLU A 7 -15.12 -12.92 -23.23
C GLU A 7 -16.08 -11.73 -23.38
N LYS A 8 -16.81 -11.45 -22.31
CA LYS A 8 -17.64 -10.24 -22.24
C LYS A 8 -16.72 -9.01 -22.18
N THR A 9 -16.86 -8.12 -23.14
CA THR A 9 -16.19 -6.82 -23.11
C THR A 9 -16.93 -5.87 -22.17
N VAL A 10 -16.20 -5.00 -21.47
CA VAL A 10 -16.70 -4.05 -20.45
C VAL A 10 -17.84 -3.13 -20.97
N GLU A 11 -17.98 -2.95 -22.28
CA GLU A 11 -19.05 -2.17 -22.91
C GLU A 11 -20.46 -2.79 -22.82
N GLU A 12 -20.59 -4.07 -22.44
CA GLU A 12 -21.89 -4.77 -22.41
C GLU A 12 -22.43 -5.07 -21.00
N THR A 13 -21.65 -4.89 -19.93
CA THR A 13 -22.04 -5.36 -18.58
C THR A 13 -22.10 -4.30 -17.49
N GLY A 14 -21.71 -3.07 -17.75
CA GLY A 14 -21.54 -2.05 -16.70
C GLY A 14 -20.33 -2.33 -15.77
N CYS A 15 -20.09 -1.47 -14.82
CA CYS A 15 -19.09 -1.65 -13.77
C CYS A 15 -19.82 -1.79 -12.44
N GLU A 16 -19.58 -2.86 -11.66
CA GLU A 16 -20.21 -3.06 -10.35
C GLU A 16 -19.27 -2.65 -9.21
N ILE A 17 -17.97 -2.89 -9.40
CA ILE A 17 -16.93 -2.51 -8.45
C ILE A 17 -15.85 -1.72 -9.20
N ALA A 18 -15.54 -0.51 -8.72
CA ALA A 18 -14.51 0.34 -9.31
C ALA A 18 -13.31 0.50 -8.38
N VAL A 19 -12.12 0.62 -8.96
CA VAL A 19 -10.91 1.10 -8.29
C VAL A 19 -10.51 2.39 -8.98
N ILE A 20 -10.35 3.46 -8.21
CA ILE A 20 -9.80 4.73 -8.72
C ILE A 20 -8.30 4.71 -8.45
N ALA A 21 -7.50 4.66 -9.49
CA ALA A 21 -6.05 4.70 -9.35
C ALA A 21 -5.57 6.08 -8.86
N GLU A 22 -4.47 6.12 -8.12
CA GLU A 22 -3.75 7.38 -7.96
C GLU A 22 -3.17 7.79 -9.32
N GLY A 23 -3.37 9.03 -9.72
CA GLY A 23 -2.84 9.55 -10.98
C GLY A 23 -1.31 9.57 -10.99
N SER A 24 -0.72 9.86 -12.16
CA SER A 24 0.74 9.98 -12.29
C SER A 24 1.33 11.05 -11.36
N GLY A 25 2.41 10.72 -10.65
CA GLY A 25 3.07 11.62 -9.71
C GLY A 25 3.70 10.89 -8.51
N GLU A 26 3.55 11.46 -7.32
CA GLU A 26 4.15 10.93 -6.08
C GLU A 26 3.36 9.75 -5.46
N ALA A 27 2.50 9.09 -6.23
CA ALA A 27 1.63 8.01 -5.78
C ALA A 27 2.41 6.73 -5.47
N ASP A 28 1.96 5.98 -4.48
CA ASP A 28 2.45 4.63 -4.24
C ASP A 28 1.73 3.65 -5.17
N ILE A 29 2.26 3.52 -6.39
CA ILE A 29 1.72 2.64 -7.43
C ILE A 29 1.57 1.19 -6.94
N SER A 30 2.42 0.75 -6.00
CA SER A 30 2.38 -0.62 -5.47
C SER A 30 1.08 -0.91 -4.74
N VAL A 31 0.55 0.05 -3.99
CA VAL A 31 -0.73 -0.06 -3.27
C VAL A 31 -1.90 -0.13 -4.24
N THR A 32 -1.93 0.75 -5.24
CA THR A 32 -2.95 0.75 -6.28
C THR A 32 -2.99 -0.59 -7.03
N GLU A 33 -1.83 -1.11 -7.44
CA GLU A 33 -1.75 -2.38 -8.16
C GLU A 33 -2.12 -3.58 -7.29
N ALA A 34 -1.69 -3.61 -6.03
CA ALA A 34 -2.09 -4.66 -5.08
C ALA A 34 -3.61 -4.64 -4.84
N THR A 35 -4.19 -3.44 -4.64
CA THR A 35 -5.63 -3.26 -4.49
C THR A 35 -6.39 -3.72 -5.74
N TRP A 36 -5.96 -3.30 -6.92
CA TRP A 36 -6.58 -3.70 -8.18
C TRP A 36 -6.54 -5.22 -8.38
N LYS A 37 -5.39 -5.84 -8.11
CA LYS A 37 -5.24 -7.30 -8.20
C LYS A 37 -6.24 -8.01 -7.29
N SER A 38 -6.40 -7.55 -6.05
CA SER A 38 -7.34 -8.13 -5.08
C SER A 38 -8.80 -7.94 -5.51
N VAL A 39 -9.18 -6.73 -5.94
CA VAL A 39 -10.52 -6.43 -6.44
C VAL A 39 -10.85 -7.27 -7.67
N LYS A 40 -9.93 -7.35 -8.63
CA LYS A 40 -10.12 -8.11 -9.86
C LYS A 40 -10.28 -9.61 -9.58
N ALA A 41 -9.44 -10.18 -8.71
CA ALA A 41 -9.55 -11.58 -8.32
C ALA A 41 -10.88 -11.89 -7.63
N PHE A 42 -11.30 -11.00 -6.73
CA PHE A 42 -12.60 -11.11 -6.03
C PHE A 42 -13.77 -11.02 -7.03
N ALA A 43 -13.75 -10.05 -7.92
CA ALA A 43 -14.80 -9.87 -8.91
C ALA A 43 -14.91 -11.07 -9.86
N ASP A 44 -13.77 -11.62 -10.30
CA ASP A 44 -13.76 -12.82 -11.16
C ASP A 44 -14.32 -14.05 -10.43
N GLU A 45 -14.04 -14.21 -9.13
CA GLU A 45 -14.58 -15.30 -8.30
C GLU A 45 -16.11 -15.21 -8.12
N HIS A 46 -16.64 -13.97 -8.05
CA HIS A 46 -18.06 -13.71 -7.79
C HIS A 46 -18.86 -13.37 -9.06
N GLU A 47 -18.28 -13.48 -10.23
CA GLU A 47 -18.88 -13.16 -11.54
C GLU A 47 -19.36 -11.69 -11.64
N LEU A 48 -18.66 -10.76 -10.98
CA LEU A 48 -18.95 -9.32 -10.98
C LEU A 48 -18.07 -8.58 -12.01
N ALA A 49 -18.57 -7.45 -12.51
CA ALA A 49 -17.82 -6.57 -13.38
C ALA A 49 -16.98 -5.58 -12.56
N ALA A 50 -15.65 -5.62 -12.72
CA ALA A 50 -14.75 -4.67 -12.09
C ALA A 50 -14.07 -3.76 -13.11
N GLY A 51 -13.94 -2.46 -12.77
CA GLY A 51 -13.28 -1.45 -13.58
C GLY A 51 -12.16 -0.73 -12.81
N LYS A 52 -11.05 -0.44 -13.50
CA LYS A 52 -9.99 0.42 -12.98
C LYS A 52 -10.03 1.74 -13.74
N TYR A 53 -10.14 2.83 -13.01
CA TYR A 53 -10.21 4.20 -13.56
C TYR A 53 -8.90 4.90 -13.26
N GLU A 54 -8.24 5.40 -14.31
CA GLU A 54 -6.95 6.06 -14.21
C GLU A 54 -7.11 7.56 -14.46
N PRO A 55 -7.08 8.41 -13.43
CA PRO A 55 -7.14 9.85 -13.58
C PRO A 55 -5.94 10.38 -14.38
N GLU A 56 -6.16 11.45 -15.15
CA GLU A 56 -5.09 12.07 -15.95
C GLU A 56 -3.99 12.70 -15.08
N GLU A 57 -4.34 13.11 -13.85
CA GLU A 57 -3.42 13.70 -12.87
C GLU A 57 -3.82 13.35 -11.42
N ALA A 58 -2.88 13.48 -10.50
CA ALA A 58 -3.09 13.29 -9.07
C ALA A 58 -3.70 14.56 -8.44
N SER A 59 -5.00 14.80 -8.70
CA SER A 59 -5.74 15.93 -8.12
C SER A 59 -7.12 15.50 -7.65
N GLU A 60 -7.64 16.19 -6.62
CA GLU A 60 -8.99 15.91 -6.11
C GLU A 60 -10.06 16.05 -7.22
N GLU A 61 -9.92 17.05 -8.11
CA GLU A 61 -10.84 17.25 -9.22
C GLU A 61 -10.83 16.05 -10.18
N ALA A 62 -9.65 15.55 -10.54
CA ALA A 62 -9.51 14.39 -11.42
C ALA A 62 -10.04 13.11 -10.74
N TYR A 63 -9.82 12.95 -9.44
CA TYR A 63 -10.37 11.83 -8.67
C TYR A 63 -11.88 11.86 -8.62
N LEU A 64 -12.50 13.00 -8.32
CA LEU A 64 -13.96 13.16 -8.30
C LEU A 64 -14.58 12.92 -9.69
N LYS A 65 -13.91 13.34 -10.77
CA LYS A 65 -14.34 13.06 -12.15
C LYS A 65 -14.32 11.56 -12.44
N SER A 66 -13.28 10.85 -12.01
CA SER A 66 -13.18 9.40 -12.19
C SER A 66 -14.22 8.63 -11.36
N ILE A 67 -14.52 9.10 -10.14
CA ILE A 67 -15.61 8.57 -9.31
C ILE A 67 -16.95 8.77 -10.02
N GLN A 68 -17.23 9.97 -10.55
CA GLN A 68 -18.46 10.25 -11.29
C GLN A 68 -18.59 9.28 -12.47
N GLN A 69 -17.53 9.08 -13.26
CA GLN A 69 -17.54 8.16 -14.38
C GLN A 69 -17.83 6.72 -13.92
N ALA A 70 -17.21 6.26 -12.84
CA ALA A 70 -17.45 4.93 -12.31
C ALA A 70 -18.92 4.74 -11.88
N VAL A 71 -19.52 5.76 -11.24
CA VAL A 71 -20.94 5.74 -10.86
C VAL A 71 -21.84 5.74 -12.10
N ASP A 72 -21.53 6.55 -13.11
CA ASP A 72 -22.28 6.59 -14.36
C ASP A 72 -22.23 5.26 -15.11
N ASP A 73 -21.10 4.53 -14.99
CA ASP A 73 -20.91 3.19 -15.53
C ASP A 73 -21.61 2.09 -14.68
N GLY A 74 -22.19 2.45 -13.55
CA GLY A 74 -23.00 1.58 -12.69
C GLY A 74 -22.31 1.05 -11.43
N ALA A 75 -21.15 1.59 -11.04
CA ALA A 75 -20.44 1.14 -9.85
C ALA A 75 -21.26 1.41 -8.58
N GLY A 76 -21.64 0.34 -7.87
CA GLY A 76 -22.25 0.40 -6.55
C GLY A 76 -21.22 0.37 -5.42
N PHE A 77 -19.96 0.01 -5.74
CA PHE A 77 -18.85 -0.02 -4.79
C PHE A 77 -17.57 0.57 -5.40
N ILE A 78 -16.92 1.50 -4.67
CA ILE A 78 -15.70 2.16 -5.13
C ILE A 78 -14.58 2.02 -4.11
N VAL A 79 -13.42 1.54 -4.55
CA VAL A 79 -12.21 1.42 -3.75
C VAL A 79 -11.24 2.56 -4.08
N LEU A 80 -10.77 3.23 -3.05
CA LEU A 80 -9.87 4.38 -3.10
C LEU A 80 -8.54 4.00 -2.41
N PRO A 81 -7.52 3.56 -3.16
CA PRO A 81 -6.30 3.01 -2.60
C PRO A 81 -5.23 4.08 -2.39
N GLY A 82 -5.30 4.80 -1.30
CA GLY A 82 -4.25 5.76 -0.98
C GLY A 82 -4.72 6.92 -0.12
N ARG A 83 -3.77 7.50 0.58
CA ARG A 83 -3.98 8.66 1.45
C ARG A 83 -4.40 9.91 0.69
N SER A 84 -3.96 10.03 -0.57
CA SER A 84 -4.36 11.13 -1.47
C SER A 84 -5.86 11.26 -1.67
N PHE A 85 -6.61 10.20 -1.37
CA PHE A 85 -8.08 10.17 -1.48
C PHE A 85 -8.82 10.62 -0.21
N GLU A 86 -8.17 11.00 0.88
CA GLU A 86 -8.86 11.31 2.15
C GLU A 86 -9.91 12.42 1.99
N THR A 87 -9.55 13.55 1.36
CA THR A 87 -10.49 14.65 1.10
C THR A 87 -11.49 14.31 0.00
N THR A 88 -11.07 13.57 -1.02
CA THR A 88 -11.95 13.07 -2.08
C THR A 88 -13.02 12.15 -1.52
N ALA A 89 -12.64 11.18 -0.67
CA ALA A 89 -13.58 10.28 -0.01
C ALA A 89 -14.57 11.02 0.88
N TYR A 90 -14.10 12.05 1.60
CA TYR A 90 -14.96 12.90 2.43
C TYR A 90 -16.06 13.60 1.60
N LYS A 91 -15.74 14.07 0.41
CA LYS A 91 -16.71 14.69 -0.51
C LYS A 91 -17.59 13.63 -1.19
N ALA A 92 -17.00 12.55 -1.67
CA ALA A 92 -17.69 11.51 -2.42
C ALA A 92 -18.75 10.79 -1.59
N GLN A 93 -18.45 10.44 -0.32
CA GLN A 93 -19.41 9.77 0.55
C GLN A 93 -20.71 10.55 0.80
N THR A 94 -20.65 11.88 0.67
CA THR A 94 -21.83 12.74 0.80
C THR A 94 -22.53 12.97 -0.55
N SER A 95 -21.78 12.98 -1.64
CA SER A 95 -22.31 13.25 -2.99
C SER A 95 -22.97 12.02 -3.62
N TYR A 96 -22.55 10.82 -3.23
CA TYR A 96 -23.00 9.53 -3.79
C TYR A 96 -23.50 8.61 -2.65
N GLU A 97 -24.66 8.96 -2.08
CA GLU A 97 -25.22 8.26 -0.91
C GLU A 97 -25.59 6.79 -1.19
N ASP A 98 -25.87 6.46 -2.46
CA ASP A 98 -26.23 5.10 -2.90
C ASP A 98 -25.01 4.28 -3.35
N THR A 99 -23.79 4.81 -3.21
CA THR A 99 -22.53 4.12 -3.55
C THR A 99 -21.73 3.89 -2.27
N ASP A 100 -21.26 2.65 -2.07
CA ASP A 100 -20.38 2.31 -0.96
C ASP A 100 -18.92 2.53 -1.31
N PHE A 101 -18.13 2.92 -0.31
CA PHE A 101 -16.71 3.26 -0.47
C PHE A 101 -15.82 2.47 0.48
N LEU A 102 -14.67 2.05 -0.02
CA LEU A 102 -13.54 1.58 0.78
C LEU A 102 -12.35 2.53 0.56
N LEU A 103 -11.95 3.25 1.60
CA LEU A 103 -10.71 4.02 1.61
C LEU A 103 -9.61 3.20 2.28
N ILE A 104 -8.52 2.95 1.57
CA ILE A 104 -7.34 2.26 2.07
C ILE A 104 -6.24 3.28 2.38
N TYR A 105 -5.58 3.16 3.52
CA TYR A 105 -4.51 4.03 4.01
C TYR A 105 -4.93 5.42 4.49
N GLY A 106 -6.18 5.64 4.75
CA GLY A 106 -6.59 6.95 5.22
C GLY A 106 -7.94 6.94 5.92
N VAL A 107 -8.30 8.09 6.47
CA VAL A 107 -9.60 8.37 7.07
C VAL A 107 -10.16 9.62 6.43
N PRO A 108 -11.43 9.62 5.92
CA PRO A 108 -12.00 10.77 5.28
C PRO A 108 -12.01 12.00 6.19
N HIS A 109 -11.57 13.14 5.66
CA HIS A 109 -11.58 14.41 6.37
C HIS A 109 -11.80 15.58 5.41
N ASP A 110 -12.28 16.70 5.94
CA ASP A 110 -12.37 17.96 5.19
C ASP A 110 -11.01 18.69 5.13
N GLU A 111 -10.96 19.82 4.43
CA GLU A 111 -9.76 20.66 4.29
C GLU A 111 -9.25 21.25 5.61
N LYS A 112 -10.05 21.17 6.69
CA LYS A 112 -9.70 21.62 8.05
C LYS A 112 -9.29 20.46 8.97
N ASN A 113 -9.11 19.26 8.42
CA ASN A 113 -8.85 18.02 9.15
C ASN A 113 -9.96 17.63 10.16
N ASN A 114 -11.22 17.91 9.83
CA ASN A 114 -12.34 17.35 10.56
C ASN A 114 -12.63 15.96 9.97
N TYR A 115 -12.27 14.92 10.71
CA TYR A 115 -12.42 13.53 10.29
C TYR A 115 -13.85 13.05 10.47
N ALA A 116 -14.44 12.45 9.44
CA ALA A 116 -15.74 11.81 9.50
C ALA A 116 -15.88 10.74 8.43
N THR A 117 -16.14 9.51 8.85
CA THR A 117 -16.44 8.39 7.96
C THR A 117 -17.93 8.25 7.79
N GLY A 118 -18.42 8.34 6.57
CA GLY A 118 -19.85 8.29 6.21
C GLY A 118 -20.45 6.89 6.39
N ALA A 119 -21.77 6.81 6.52
CA ALA A 119 -22.48 5.55 6.70
C ALA A 119 -22.28 4.56 5.52
N ASN A 120 -21.87 5.06 4.35
CA ASN A 120 -21.55 4.29 3.15
C ASN A 120 -20.03 4.18 2.93
N THR A 121 -19.20 4.40 3.94
CA THR A 121 -17.74 4.39 3.81
C THR A 121 -17.11 3.55 4.91
N VAL A 122 -16.16 2.70 4.51
CA VAL A 122 -15.23 1.99 5.41
C VAL A 122 -13.83 2.52 5.15
N SER A 123 -13.10 2.82 6.21
CA SER A 123 -11.69 3.19 6.16
C SER A 123 -10.84 2.07 6.73
N VAL A 124 -9.75 1.73 6.05
CA VAL A 124 -8.75 0.78 6.54
C VAL A 124 -7.41 1.48 6.64
N VAL A 125 -6.85 1.50 7.82
CA VAL A 125 -5.47 1.89 8.09
C VAL A 125 -4.71 0.66 8.58
N PHE A 126 -3.38 0.68 8.57
CA PHE A 126 -2.58 -0.47 8.96
C PHE A 126 -1.68 -0.14 10.15
N ALA A 127 -1.39 -1.16 10.95
CA ALA A 127 -0.43 -1.09 12.04
C ALA A 127 1.00 -1.29 11.51
N GLU A 128 1.52 -0.30 10.77
CA GLU A 128 2.85 -0.37 10.17
C GLU A 128 3.95 -0.62 11.21
N GLU A 129 3.75 -0.14 12.45
CA GLU A 129 4.65 -0.39 13.57
C GLU A 129 4.76 -1.87 13.91
N GLU A 130 3.69 -2.66 13.76
CA GLU A 130 3.73 -4.10 14.03
C GLU A 130 4.52 -4.84 12.94
N ALA A 131 4.25 -4.54 11.67
CA ALA A 131 4.98 -5.13 10.54
C ALA A 131 6.46 -4.72 10.58
N GLY A 132 6.75 -3.46 10.88
CA GLY A 132 8.12 -2.97 11.10
C GLY A 132 8.81 -3.67 12.25
N TYR A 133 8.11 -3.86 13.39
CA TYR A 133 8.65 -4.59 14.55
C TYR A 133 9.04 -6.02 14.18
N LEU A 134 8.15 -6.75 13.50
CA LEU A 134 8.42 -8.11 13.05
C LEU A 134 9.63 -8.18 12.11
N ALA A 135 9.76 -7.22 11.20
CA ALA A 135 10.90 -7.15 10.28
C ALA A 135 12.24 -6.93 11.02
N GLY A 136 12.28 -6.00 11.95
CA GLY A 136 13.49 -5.73 12.77
C GLY A 136 13.84 -6.89 13.69
N TYR A 137 12.84 -7.47 14.33
CA TYR A 137 13.01 -8.64 15.18
C TYR A 137 13.55 -9.83 14.40
N ALA A 138 12.94 -10.14 13.25
CA ALA A 138 13.34 -11.25 12.40
C ALA A 138 14.78 -11.08 11.87
N ALA A 139 15.14 -9.86 11.42
CA ALA A 139 16.48 -9.59 10.92
C ALA A 139 17.57 -9.91 11.98
N VAL A 140 17.38 -9.47 13.22
CA VAL A 140 18.34 -9.77 14.30
C VAL A 140 18.32 -11.25 14.68
N LYS A 141 17.16 -11.90 14.70
CA LYS A 141 17.06 -13.35 14.99
C LYS A 141 17.71 -14.19 13.88
N ASP A 142 17.74 -13.70 12.64
CA ASP A 142 18.45 -14.34 11.52
C ASP A 142 19.96 -14.07 11.53
N GLY A 143 20.44 -13.27 12.49
CA GLY A 143 21.87 -13.05 12.77
C GLY A 143 22.45 -11.75 12.25
N TYR A 144 21.66 -10.89 11.60
CA TYR A 144 22.11 -9.57 11.17
C TYR A 144 22.30 -8.63 12.38
N THR A 145 23.42 -7.93 12.39
CA THR A 145 23.79 -7.02 13.49
C THR A 145 24.01 -5.59 13.05
N LYS A 146 24.18 -5.35 11.75
CA LYS A 146 24.30 -4.02 11.16
C LYS A 146 23.15 -3.77 10.20
N LEU A 147 22.13 -3.10 10.74
CA LEU A 147 20.86 -2.88 10.05
C LEU A 147 20.83 -1.47 9.44
N GLY A 148 20.06 -1.32 8.37
CA GLY A 148 19.70 -0.02 7.79
C GLY A 148 18.20 0.12 7.68
N PHE A 149 17.69 1.33 7.87
CA PHE A 149 16.36 1.75 7.47
C PHE A 149 16.49 2.89 6.47
N VAL A 150 15.90 2.72 5.30
CA VAL A 150 15.76 3.79 4.30
C VAL A 150 14.28 3.99 4.05
N GLY A 151 13.72 5.05 4.65
CA GLY A 151 12.37 5.50 4.41
C GLY A 151 12.29 6.43 3.21
N GLY A 152 11.17 6.47 2.51
CA GLY A 152 10.92 7.45 1.45
C GLY A 152 10.83 8.87 2.03
N LYS A 153 9.64 9.38 2.19
CA LYS A 153 9.38 10.66 2.88
C LYS A 153 9.06 10.45 4.36
N GLU A 154 9.29 11.48 5.16
CA GLU A 154 9.04 11.47 6.60
C GLU A 154 7.54 11.67 6.92
N ILE A 155 6.69 10.73 6.49
CA ILE A 155 5.25 10.73 6.77
C ILE A 155 4.89 9.73 7.88
N PRO A 156 3.70 9.82 8.49
CA PRO A 156 3.33 9.00 9.65
C PRO A 156 3.49 7.49 9.45
N GLU A 157 3.08 6.97 8.30
CA GLU A 157 3.14 5.54 7.96
C GLU A 157 4.60 5.05 7.92
N ILE A 158 5.47 5.79 7.23
CA ILE A 158 6.90 5.46 7.14
C ILE A 158 7.58 5.55 8.51
N LYS A 159 7.18 6.54 9.33
CA LYS A 159 7.66 6.64 10.72
C LYS A 159 7.25 5.44 11.56
N ARG A 160 5.98 4.98 11.44
CA ARG A 160 5.50 3.81 12.19
C ARG A 160 6.31 2.56 11.81
N PHE A 161 6.50 2.29 10.51
CA PHE A 161 7.38 1.21 10.06
C PHE A 161 8.78 1.31 10.65
N GLY A 162 9.41 2.48 10.54
CA GLY A 162 10.77 2.69 11.02
C GLY A 162 10.90 2.55 12.53
N TYR A 163 9.96 3.09 13.31
CA TYR A 163 9.96 2.95 14.76
C TYR A 163 9.72 1.51 15.20
N GLY A 164 8.78 0.81 14.55
CA GLY A 164 8.58 -0.62 14.76
C GLY A 164 9.87 -1.39 14.51
N PHE A 165 10.52 -1.15 13.38
CA PHE A 165 11.77 -1.81 13.00
C PHE A 165 12.88 -1.63 14.04
N VAL A 166 13.07 -0.41 14.54
CA VAL A 166 14.04 -0.13 15.60
C VAL A 166 13.71 -0.89 16.89
N GLN A 167 12.43 -0.88 17.30
CA GLN A 167 12.00 -1.55 18.52
C GLN A 167 12.09 -3.07 18.42
N GLY A 168 11.71 -3.65 17.29
CA GLY A 168 11.84 -5.08 17.03
C GLY A 168 13.28 -5.54 17.05
N ALA A 169 14.18 -4.79 16.41
CA ALA A 169 15.61 -5.05 16.43
C ALA A 169 16.18 -4.95 17.85
N ALA A 170 15.76 -3.94 18.64
CA ALA A 170 16.20 -3.79 20.04
C ALA A 170 15.72 -4.95 20.92
N SER A 171 14.46 -5.39 20.78
CA SER A 171 13.93 -6.53 21.53
C SER A 171 14.69 -7.82 21.24
N ALA A 172 14.94 -8.12 19.96
CA ALA A 172 15.69 -9.31 19.58
C ALA A 172 17.16 -9.23 20.04
N ALA A 173 17.77 -8.03 20.01
CA ALA A 173 19.11 -7.80 20.50
C ALA A 173 19.22 -8.08 22.01
N GLU A 174 18.23 -7.65 22.81
CA GLU A 174 18.16 -7.94 24.25
C GLU A 174 18.05 -9.45 24.51
N GLU A 175 17.17 -10.13 23.79
CA GLU A 175 16.97 -11.59 23.93
C GLU A 175 18.21 -12.41 23.54
N THR A 176 18.93 -11.99 22.52
CA THR A 176 20.08 -12.74 21.96
C THR A 176 21.40 -12.33 22.56
N GLY A 177 21.45 -11.17 23.27
CA GLY A 177 22.70 -10.55 23.74
C GLY A 177 23.53 -9.94 22.60
N ALA A 178 22.97 -9.79 21.38
CA ALA A 178 23.65 -9.21 20.25
C ALA A 178 23.85 -7.70 20.41
N LYS A 179 24.95 -7.18 19.85
CA LYS A 179 25.13 -5.74 19.70
C LYS A 179 24.68 -5.35 18.31
N VAL A 180 23.58 -4.61 18.22
CA VAL A 180 23.00 -4.17 16.97
C VAL A 180 23.30 -2.71 16.72
N GLU A 181 23.78 -2.38 15.54
CA GLU A 181 23.92 -1.02 15.02
C GLU A 181 22.85 -0.80 13.96
N LEU A 182 22.20 0.38 13.98
CA LEU A 182 21.14 0.71 13.03
C LEU A 182 21.36 2.10 12.45
N ALA A 183 21.53 2.17 11.11
CA ALA A 183 21.55 3.41 10.36
C ALA A 183 20.14 3.76 9.91
N TYR A 184 19.66 4.97 10.20
CA TYR A 184 18.30 5.42 9.91
C TYR A 184 18.33 6.65 8.99
N LYS A 185 17.75 6.54 7.81
CA LYS A 185 17.76 7.59 6.78
C LYS A 185 16.39 7.75 6.11
N TYR A 186 16.13 8.94 5.61
CA TYR A 186 15.03 9.21 4.67
C TYR A 186 15.62 9.64 3.33
N ALA A 187 15.02 9.13 2.23
CA ALA A 187 15.41 9.47 0.87
C ALA A 187 14.85 10.83 0.41
N GLY A 188 13.75 11.30 1.02
CA GLY A 188 13.07 12.53 0.65
C GLY A 188 12.15 12.39 -0.56
N THR A 189 12.04 11.20 -1.15
CA THR A 189 11.23 10.87 -2.33
C THR A 189 10.62 9.48 -2.19
N PHE A 190 9.61 9.17 -3.01
CA PHE A 190 9.10 7.81 -3.21
C PHE A 190 9.52 7.22 -4.55
N GLU A 191 10.20 8.01 -5.37
CA GLU A 191 10.62 7.61 -6.71
C GLU A 191 11.93 6.82 -6.69
N GLU A 192 12.06 5.93 -7.66
CA GLU A 192 13.34 5.29 -7.97
C GLU A 192 14.31 6.31 -8.55
N SER A 193 15.54 6.38 -8.01
CA SER A 193 16.57 7.29 -8.52
C SER A 193 17.99 6.82 -8.21
N ASP A 194 18.94 7.40 -8.92
CA ASP A 194 20.36 7.15 -8.67
C ASP A 194 20.81 7.69 -7.31
N GLU A 195 20.24 8.79 -6.83
CA GLU A 195 20.54 9.38 -5.51
C GLU A 195 20.13 8.42 -4.39
N VAL A 196 18.96 7.75 -4.50
CA VAL A 196 18.51 6.74 -3.53
C VAL A 196 19.43 5.51 -3.59
N LYS A 197 19.84 5.09 -4.79
CA LYS A 197 20.79 4.00 -4.96
C LYS A 197 22.15 4.34 -4.32
N GLU A 198 22.66 5.54 -4.51
CA GLU A 198 23.91 6.00 -3.91
C GLU A 198 23.82 6.07 -2.37
N LEU A 199 22.68 6.53 -1.83
CA LEU A 199 22.41 6.52 -0.40
C LEU A 199 22.53 5.09 0.18
N ALA A 200 21.86 4.13 -0.45
CA ALA A 200 21.90 2.74 -0.03
C ALA A 200 23.29 2.11 -0.19
N ALA A 201 23.95 2.38 -1.31
CA ALA A 201 25.33 1.92 -1.56
C ALA A 201 26.32 2.45 -0.51
N GLY A 202 26.14 3.70 -0.07
CA GLY A 202 26.90 4.27 1.04
C GLY A 202 26.74 3.49 2.33
N LEU A 203 25.50 3.13 2.69
CA LEU A 203 25.21 2.33 3.89
C LEU A 203 25.87 0.93 3.81
N TYR A 204 25.76 0.23 2.67
CA TYR A 204 26.42 -1.06 2.50
C TYR A 204 27.96 -0.94 2.57
N LYS A 205 28.53 0.10 1.99
CA LYS A 205 29.96 0.38 2.07
C LYS A 205 30.43 0.61 3.51
N ASP A 206 29.58 1.23 4.35
CA ASP A 206 29.84 1.47 5.78
C ASP A 206 29.59 0.21 6.62
N GLY A 207 29.20 -0.90 6.00
CA GLY A 207 29.09 -2.23 6.59
C GLY A 207 27.67 -2.63 6.99
N THR A 208 26.62 -1.89 6.59
CA THR A 208 25.24 -2.35 6.73
C THR A 208 25.05 -3.67 5.97
N GLU A 209 24.44 -4.65 6.62
CA GLU A 209 24.24 -6.00 6.08
C GLU A 209 22.88 -6.14 5.41
N VAL A 210 21.84 -5.55 6.00
CA VAL A 210 20.48 -5.57 5.50
C VAL A 210 19.82 -4.20 5.66
N ILE A 211 19.14 -3.72 4.61
CA ILE A 211 18.38 -2.46 4.61
C ILE A 211 16.89 -2.77 4.50
N PHE A 212 16.10 -2.27 5.45
CA PHE A 212 14.65 -2.19 5.30
C PHE A 212 14.33 -0.96 4.45
N ALA A 213 13.89 -1.20 3.22
CA ALA A 213 13.52 -0.17 2.24
C ALA A 213 12.01 0.06 2.30
N CYS A 214 11.58 1.24 2.73
CA CYS A 214 10.19 1.51 3.04
C CYS A 214 9.68 2.79 2.37
N GLY A 215 8.84 2.62 1.36
CA GLY A 215 8.09 3.70 0.70
C GLY A 215 8.24 3.76 -0.81
N GLY A 216 7.18 3.43 -1.52
CA GLY A 216 7.07 3.54 -2.96
C GLY A 216 8.15 2.78 -3.75
N LEU A 217 8.64 3.40 -4.80
CA LEU A 217 9.62 2.80 -5.72
C LEU A 217 11.08 2.87 -5.24
N ILE A 218 11.37 3.48 -4.08
CA ILE A 218 12.74 3.54 -3.56
C ILE A 218 13.33 2.14 -3.32
N GLY A 219 12.48 1.13 -3.07
CA GLY A 219 12.87 -0.27 -2.93
C GLY A 219 13.69 -0.78 -4.11
N ASN A 220 13.33 -0.39 -5.34
CA ASN A 220 14.06 -0.77 -6.55
C ASN A 220 15.50 -0.23 -6.55
N SER A 221 15.69 1.02 -6.10
CA SER A 221 17.03 1.62 -5.99
C SER A 221 17.87 0.91 -4.92
N VAL A 222 17.26 0.59 -3.78
CA VAL A 222 17.95 -0.13 -2.69
C VAL A 222 18.32 -1.55 -3.11
N VAL A 223 17.45 -2.25 -3.84
CA VAL A 223 17.71 -3.58 -4.41
C VAL A 223 18.91 -3.54 -5.36
N LYS A 224 18.97 -2.57 -6.28
CA LYS A 224 20.11 -2.40 -7.19
C LYS A 224 21.42 -2.18 -6.44
N ALA A 225 21.39 -1.37 -5.37
CA ALA A 225 22.57 -1.16 -4.52
C ALA A 225 22.98 -2.43 -3.77
N ALA A 226 22.00 -3.20 -3.29
CA ALA A 226 22.24 -4.48 -2.61
C ALA A 226 22.89 -5.52 -3.54
N GLU A 227 22.39 -5.64 -4.77
CA GLU A 227 22.97 -6.54 -5.78
C GLU A 227 24.45 -6.24 -6.06
N GLU A 228 24.79 -4.95 -6.18
CA GLU A 228 26.18 -4.52 -6.43
C GLU A 228 27.09 -4.71 -5.20
N ALA A 229 26.54 -4.53 -4.00
CA ALA A 229 27.31 -4.62 -2.75
C ALA A 229 27.31 -6.03 -2.11
N GLY A 230 26.47 -6.95 -2.59
CA GLY A 230 26.24 -8.25 -1.93
C GLY A 230 25.46 -8.12 -0.62
N GLY A 231 24.71 -7.04 -0.45
CA GLY A 231 23.85 -6.78 0.72
C GLY A 231 22.49 -7.47 0.64
N LYS A 232 21.66 -7.26 1.66
CA LYS A 232 20.29 -7.79 1.74
C LYS A 232 19.27 -6.67 1.90
N VAL A 233 18.04 -6.96 1.51
CA VAL A 233 16.90 -6.01 1.57
C VAL A 233 15.73 -6.65 2.27
N ILE A 234 15.03 -5.86 3.09
CA ILE A 234 13.67 -6.13 3.55
C ILE A 234 12.75 -5.19 2.77
N GLY A 235 11.76 -5.76 2.09
CA GLY A 235 10.74 -5.01 1.35
C GLY A 235 9.64 -4.47 2.26
N ALA A 236 8.76 -3.63 1.70
CA ALA A 236 7.60 -3.06 2.39
C ALA A 236 6.31 -3.20 1.58
N ASP A 237 5.18 -3.12 2.28
CA ASP A 237 3.81 -3.04 1.78
C ASP A 237 3.27 -4.33 1.14
N VAL A 238 4.02 -4.92 0.23
CA VAL A 238 3.68 -6.16 -0.50
C VAL A 238 4.88 -7.09 -0.53
N ASP A 239 4.66 -8.37 -0.87
CA ASP A 239 5.76 -9.30 -1.14
C ASP A 239 6.62 -8.80 -2.30
N GLN A 240 7.85 -8.42 -2.00
CA GLN A 240 8.85 -7.94 -2.95
C GLN A 240 9.92 -8.98 -3.29
N SER A 241 9.76 -10.22 -2.84
CA SER A 241 10.73 -11.31 -3.10
C SER A 241 10.99 -11.55 -4.58
N GLY A 242 10.01 -11.25 -5.43
CA GLY A 242 10.15 -11.36 -6.89
C GLY A 242 11.06 -10.32 -7.55
N LEU A 243 11.49 -9.27 -6.83
CA LEU A 243 12.37 -8.25 -7.40
C LEU A 243 13.83 -8.73 -7.53
N SER A 244 14.33 -9.48 -6.56
CA SER A 244 15.72 -9.94 -6.53
C SER A 244 15.93 -10.98 -5.40
N ASP A 245 16.93 -11.84 -5.57
CA ASP A 245 17.41 -12.76 -4.52
C ASP A 245 18.05 -12.02 -3.31
N THR A 246 18.26 -10.73 -3.40
CA THR A 246 18.71 -9.90 -2.28
C THR A 246 17.59 -9.59 -1.30
N VAL A 247 16.32 -9.66 -1.74
CA VAL A 247 15.14 -9.47 -0.88
C VAL A 247 14.91 -10.72 -0.05
N ILE A 248 15.19 -10.65 1.25
CA ILE A 248 15.10 -11.81 2.16
C ILE A 248 13.70 -11.99 2.77
N THR A 249 12.94 -10.91 2.88
CA THR A 249 11.55 -10.90 3.37
C THR A 249 10.93 -9.54 3.06
N SER A 250 9.63 -9.39 3.31
CA SER A 250 8.90 -8.13 3.21
C SER A 250 8.02 -7.90 4.44
N ALA A 251 7.94 -6.65 4.90
CA ALA A 251 6.99 -6.22 5.92
C ALA A 251 5.67 -5.87 5.23
N GLU A 252 4.81 -6.87 5.06
CA GLU A 252 3.61 -6.76 4.27
C GLU A 252 2.46 -6.13 5.04
N LYS A 253 1.58 -5.44 4.31
CA LYS A 253 0.27 -5.01 4.76
C LYS A 253 -0.80 -5.93 4.18
N GLY A 254 -1.80 -6.27 4.98
CA GLY A 254 -2.87 -7.16 4.58
C GLY A 254 -3.89 -6.52 3.61
N ILE A 255 -3.44 -5.90 2.52
CA ILE A 255 -4.30 -5.22 1.54
C ILE A 255 -5.34 -6.18 0.96
N ASP A 256 -4.91 -7.37 0.53
CA ASP A 256 -5.79 -8.38 -0.02
C ASP A 256 -6.88 -8.81 0.97
N SER A 257 -6.47 -9.07 2.21
CA SER A 257 -7.40 -9.45 3.29
C SER A 257 -8.40 -8.34 3.60
N ALA A 258 -7.94 -7.08 3.64
CA ALA A 258 -8.80 -5.92 3.88
C ALA A 258 -9.83 -5.74 2.76
N VAL A 259 -9.37 -5.71 1.50
CA VAL A 259 -10.24 -5.60 0.32
C VAL A 259 -11.26 -6.73 0.27
N THR A 260 -10.79 -7.97 0.36
CA THR A 260 -11.66 -9.17 0.28
C THR A 260 -12.69 -9.19 1.41
N THR A 261 -12.31 -8.83 2.64
CA THR A 261 -13.23 -8.80 3.78
C THR A 261 -14.35 -7.78 3.57
N VAL A 262 -14.01 -6.57 3.14
CA VAL A 262 -15.01 -5.52 2.93
C VAL A 262 -15.90 -5.83 1.72
N LEU A 263 -15.34 -6.31 0.60
CA LEU A 263 -16.13 -6.71 -0.57
C LEU A 263 -17.07 -7.90 -0.27
N LYS A 264 -16.65 -8.86 0.55
CA LYS A 264 -17.53 -9.93 1.01
C LYS A 264 -18.73 -9.38 1.79
N SER A 265 -18.53 -8.37 2.62
CA SER A 265 -19.64 -7.75 3.34
C SER A 265 -20.61 -7.03 2.40
N TYR A 266 -20.10 -6.38 1.36
CA TYR A 266 -20.90 -5.75 0.31
C TYR A 266 -21.76 -6.76 -0.44
N VAL A 267 -21.14 -7.81 -1.00
CA VAL A 267 -21.88 -8.86 -1.77
C VAL A 267 -22.90 -9.61 -0.91
N ASN A 268 -22.63 -9.78 0.37
CA ASN A 268 -23.55 -10.45 1.31
C ASN A 268 -24.61 -9.50 1.91
N GLU A 269 -24.70 -8.25 1.45
CA GLU A 269 -25.62 -7.22 1.96
C GLU A 269 -25.47 -6.99 3.48
N THR A 270 -24.24 -7.15 4.00
CA THR A 270 -23.89 -6.94 5.41
C THR A 270 -22.91 -5.80 5.61
N PHE A 271 -22.69 -5.01 4.57
CA PHE A 271 -21.80 -3.83 4.63
C PHE A 271 -22.31 -2.82 5.66
N VAL A 272 -21.41 -2.39 6.52
CA VAL A 272 -21.68 -1.36 7.54
C VAL A 272 -20.56 -0.34 7.47
N GLY A 273 -20.87 0.82 6.93
CA GLY A 273 -19.96 1.96 6.92
C GLY A 273 -19.92 2.72 8.25
N GLY A 274 -19.33 3.91 8.23
CA GLY A 274 -19.16 4.72 9.43
C GLY A 274 -18.03 4.25 10.33
N THR A 275 -17.16 3.36 9.85
CA THR A 275 -16.10 2.72 10.64
C THR A 275 -14.72 2.93 10.01
N ALA A 276 -13.71 3.03 10.88
CA ALA A 276 -12.30 2.94 10.50
C ALA A 276 -11.70 1.72 11.24
N PHE A 277 -11.05 0.84 10.50
CA PHE A 277 -10.37 -0.35 11.04
C PHE A 277 -8.86 -0.15 10.98
N ASN A 278 -8.19 -0.77 11.97
CA ASN A 278 -6.73 -0.88 12.03
C ASN A 278 -6.34 -2.36 12.01
#